data_e6424051bda543da99260113a0d7ee35
#
_entry.id   e6424051bda543da99260113a0d7ee35
#
_cell.length_a   1.000
_cell.length_b   1.000
_cell.length_c   1.000
_cell.angle_alpha   90.00
_cell.angle_beta   90.00
_cell.angle_gamma   90.00
#
_symmetry.space_group_name_H-M   'P 1'
#
loop_
_entity.id
_entity.type
_entity.pdbx_description
1 polymer ?
#
loop_
_entity_poly.entity_id
_entity_poly.type
_entity_poly.pdbx_seq_one_letter_code
_entity_poly.pdbx_strand_id
1 'polypeptide(L)'
;MHESHEKHLFEVYASASGRKLGEGMGMLRDIIIADSDEEARQLWVDSATFAGNAWFVPFGFRRGMLDPETGEAPTAEEAIAKGYALVGTVDTVTRSLEALKRKLPVNWLFAWTHNTLVPHAKLMRSIELFTTKVLPRAG
;
A
#
# COMPACT_ATOMS: atom_id res chain seq x y z
N MET A 1 -3.76 -6.14 -1.18
CA MET A 1 -4.48 -7.33 -0.65
C MET A 1 -5.50 -6.84 0.35
N HIS A 2 -6.68 -7.46 0.44
CA HIS A 2 -7.69 -7.08 1.43
C HIS A 2 -7.17 -7.36 2.86
N GLU A 3 -7.51 -6.50 3.82
CA GLU A 3 -6.96 -6.55 5.20
C GLU A 3 -7.25 -7.86 5.94
N SER A 4 -8.39 -8.50 5.69
CA SER A 4 -8.71 -9.81 6.29
C SER A 4 -7.77 -10.92 5.82
N HIS A 5 -7.38 -10.90 4.55
CA HIS A 5 -6.40 -11.85 4.02
C HIS A 5 -5.01 -11.60 4.59
N GLU A 6 -4.61 -10.32 4.70
CA GLU A 6 -3.33 -9.97 5.31
C GLU A 6 -3.27 -10.43 6.77
N LYS A 7 -4.28 -10.09 7.56
CA LYS A 7 -4.36 -10.49 8.96
C LYS A 7 -4.28 -12.00 9.11
N HIS A 8 -5.05 -12.74 8.32
CA HIS A 8 -5.04 -14.20 8.34
C HIS A 8 -3.65 -14.77 8.03
N LEU A 9 -2.96 -14.27 7.00
CA LEU A 9 -1.60 -14.71 6.68
C LEU A 9 -0.61 -14.45 7.80
N PHE A 10 -0.72 -13.30 8.48
CA PHE A 10 0.11 -12.95 9.62
C PHE A 10 -0.12 -13.89 10.81
N GLU A 11 -1.39 -14.19 11.10
CA GLU A 11 -1.76 -15.11 12.20
C GLU A 11 -1.28 -16.54 11.92
N VAL A 12 -1.48 -17.03 10.69
CA VAL A 12 -1.00 -18.37 10.28
C VAL A 12 0.52 -18.46 10.39
N TYR A 13 1.25 -17.47 9.88
CA TYR A 13 2.70 -17.47 9.97
C TYR A 13 3.21 -17.41 11.41
N ALA A 14 2.65 -16.54 12.23
CA ALA A 14 3.03 -16.42 13.64
C ALA A 14 2.78 -17.75 14.38
N SER A 15 1.62 -18.37 14.18
CA SER A 15 1.28 -19.66 14.76
C SER A 15 2.23 -20.78 14.31
N ALA A 16 2.48 -20.88 13.00
CA ALA A 16 3.32 -21.94 12.45
C ALA A 16 4.81 -21.80 12.82
N SER A 17 5.29 -20.57 12.98
CA SER A 17 6.71 -20.27 13.26
C SER A 17 7.02 -20.13 14.76
N GLY A 18 6.01 -20.04 15.62
CA GLY A 18 6.17 -19.74 17.04
C GLY A 18 6.63 -18.31 17.34
N ARG A 19 6.50 -17.39 16.37
CA ARG A 19 6.91 -15.99 16.49
C ARG A 19 5.74 -15.11 16.95
N LYS A 20 6.07 -13.90 17.40
CA LYS A 20 5.06 -12.87 17.64
C LYS A 20 4.43 -12.42 16.34
N LEU A 21 3.18 -11.96 16.40
CA LEU A 21 2.49 -11.40 15.24
C LEU A 21 3.33 -10.28 14.59
N GLY A 22 3.55 -10.40 13.29
CA GLY A 22 4.34 -9.44 12.49
C GLY A 22 5.85 -9.63 12.54
N GLU A 23 6.37 -10.40 13.48
CA GLU A 23 7.81 -10.65 13.59
C GLU A 23 8.34 -11.45 12.39
N GLY A 24 9.30 -10.88 11.66
CA GLY A 24 9.85 -11.50 10.44
C GLY A 24 8.92 -11.43 9.23
N MET A 25 7.87 -10.62 9.30
CA MET A 25 6.96 -10.38 8.20
C MET A 25 7.08 -8.95 7.67
N GLY A 26 6.70 -8.78 6.42
CA GLY A 26 6.63 -7.50 5.76
C GLY A 26 5.33 -7.33 5.00
N MET A 27 5.06 -6.11 4.60
CA MET A 27 3.94 -5.78 3.73
C MET A 27 4.42 -5.02 2.51
N LEU A 28 3.69 -5.17 1.41
CA LEU A 28 3.89 -4.42 0.18
C LEU A 28 2.84 -3.32 0.09
N ARG A 29 3.27 -2.08 -0.21
CA ARG A 29 2.35 -0.96 -0.47
C ARG A 29 2.81 -0.14 -1.64
N ASP A 30 1.87 0.26 -2.49
CA ASP A 30 2.07 1.35 -3.43
C ASP A 30 2.31 2.64 -2.65
N ILE A 31 3.30 3.43 -3.09
CA ILE A 31 3.60 4.72 -2.46
C ILE A 31 3.70 5.78 -3.56
N ILE A 32 2.84 6.79 -3.48
CA ILE A 32 2.91 8.00 -4.31
C ILE A 32 2.75 9.24 -3.44
N ILE A 33 3.77 10.09 -3.45
CA ILE A 33 3.77 11.37 -2.75
C ILE A 33 3.88 12.50 -3.77
N ALA A 34 2.97 13.48 -3.64
CA ALA A 34 2.95 14.67 -4.48
C ALA A 34 2.76 15.94 -3.62
N ASP A 35 2.70 17.10 -4.27
CA ASP A 35 2.53 18.38 -3.58
C ASP A 35 1.09 18.59 -3.06
N SER A 36 0.12 17.82 -3.61
CA SER A 36 -1.24 17.78 -3.09
C SER A 36 -1.78 16.34 -3.03
N ASP A 37 -2.75 16.10 -2.14
CA ASP A 37 -3.39 14.81 -2.02
C ASP A 37 -4.17 14.46 -3.31
N GLU A 38 -4.77 15.44 -3.98
CA GLU A 38 -5.49 15.22 -5.23
C GLU A 38 -4.55 14.82 -6.37
N GLU A 39 -3.41 15.49 -6.52
CA GLU A 39 -2.40 15.11 -7.52
C GLU A 39 -1.90 13.67 -7.29
N ALA A 40 -1.53 13.36 -6.06
CA ALA A 40 -1.06 12.02 -5.70
C ALA A 40 -2.11 10.95 -6.00
N ARG A 41 -3.37 11.24 -5.63
CA ARG A 41 -4.51 10.37 -5.88
C ARG A 41 -4.70 10.11 -7.38
N GLN A 42 -4.70 11.15 -8.20
CA GLN A 42 -4.89 11.01 -9.65
C GLN A 42 -3.77 10.16 -10.28
N LEU A 43 -2.51 10.44 -9.93
CA LEU A 43 -1.36 9.66 -10.40
C LEU A 43 -1.49 8.18 -10.04
N TRP A 44 -1.92 7.87 -8.81
CA TRP A 44 -2.09 6.50 -8.37
C TRP A 44 -3.27 5.80 -9.04
N VAL A 45 -4.44 6.47 -9.14
CA VAL A 45 -5.66 5.89 -9.74
C VAL A 45 -5.42 5.51 -11.20
N ASP A 46 -4.79 6.38 -11.98
CA ASP A 46 -4.47 6.10 -13.38
C ASP A 46 -3.53 4.88 -13.51
N SER A 47 -2.49 4.86 -12.68
CA SER A 47 -1.53 3.76 -12.64
C SER A 47 -2.18 2.44 -12.17
N ALA A 48 -2.93 2.47 -11.09
CA ALA A 48 -3.57 1.29 -10.49
C ALA A 48 -4.65 0.71 -11.43
N THR A 49 -5.41 1.56 -12.10
CA THR A 49 -6.40 1.15 -13.09
C THR A 49 -5.73 0.44 -14.27
N PHE A 50 -4.65 1.01 -14.79
CA PHE A 50 -3.90 0.38 -15.87
C PHE A 50 -3.31 -0.96 -15.42
N ALA A 51 -2.60 -0.98 -14.29
CA ALA A 51 -1.99 -2.20 -13.76
C ALA A 51 -3.04 -3.28 -13.43
N GLY A 52 -4.18 -2.88 -12.88
CA GLY A 52 -5.31 -3.76 -12.61
C GLY A 52 -5.78 -4.48 -13.87
N ASN A 53 -6.02 -3.73 -14.93
CA ASN A 53 -6.52 -4.27 -16.20
C ASN A 53 -5.47 -5.05 -17.00
N ALA A 54 -4.22 -4.56 -17.02
CA ALA A 54 -3.15 -5.16 -17.83
C ALA A 54 -2.51 -6.39 -17.17
N TRP A 55 -2.47 -6.44 -15.83
CA TRP A 55 -1.71 -7.45 -15.10
C TRP A 55 -2.55 -8.25 -14.11
N PHE A 56 -3.18 -7.58 -13.14
CA PHE A 56 -3.80 -8.27 -12.01
C PHE A 56 -5.02 -9.11 -12.44
N VAL A 57 -5.86 -8.59 -13.32
CA VAL A 57 -7.04 -9.32 -13.81
C VAL A 57 -6.63 -10.50 -14.70
N PRO A 58 -5.79 -10.33 -15.74
CA PRO A 58 -5.38 -11.44 -16.62
C PRO A 58 -4.61 -12.54 -15.88
N PHE A 59 -3.82 -12.21 -14.88
CA PHE A 59 -3.04 -13.18 -14.09
C PHE A 59 -3.80 -13.78 -12.90
N GLY A 60 -5.07 -13.44 -12.71
CA GLY A 60 -5.91 -14.03 -11.66
C GLY A 60 -5.64 -13.51 -10.24
N PHE A 61 -4.84 -12.47 -10.07
CA PHE A 61 -4.52 -11.90 -8.75
C PHE A 61 -5.68 -11.10 -8.13
N ARG A 62 -6.75 -10.85 -8.89
CA ARG A 62 -7.89 -10.07 -8.43
C ARG A 62 -8.52 -10.63 -7.15
N ARG A 63 -8.58 -11.95 -7.00
CA ARG A 63 -9.22 -12.60 -5.83
C ARG A 63 -8.66 -12.14 -4.49
N GLY A 64 -7.35 -11.92 -4.38
CA GLY A 64 -6.73 -11.45 -3.15
C GLY A 64 -7.02 -9.98 -2.81
N MET A 65 -7.64 -9.23 -3.72
CA MET A 65 -8.01 -7.83 -3.54
C MET A 65 -9.49 -7.66 -3.18
N LEU A 66 -10.31 -8.69 -3.42
CA LEU A 66 -11.74 -8.63 -3.15
C LEU A 66 -12.01 -8.75 -1.65
N ASP A 67 -13.04 -8.05 -1.21
CA ASP A 67 -13.65 -8.29 0.08
C ASP A 67 -14.24 -9.70 0.09
N PRO A 68 -13.86 -10.56 1.05
CA PRO A 68 -14.34 -11.95 1.07
C PRO A 68 -15.85 -12.07 1.38
N GLU A 69 -16.47 -11.06 1.96
CA GLU A 69 -17.90 -11.07 2.31
C GLU A 69 -18.76 -10.58 1.14
N THR A 70 -18.34 -9.51 0.48
CA THR A 70 -19.12 -8.91 -0.61
C THR A 70 -18.68 -9.35 -2.01
N GLY A 71 -17.46 -9.83 -2.15
CA GLY A 71 -16.86 -10.17 -3.45
C GLY A 71 -16.47 -8.95 -4.28
N GLU A 72 -16.51 -7.75 -3.71
CA GLU A 72 -16.21 -6.49 -4.39
C GLU A 72 -14.77 -6.05 -4.17
N ALA A 73 -14.20 -5.37 -5.16
CA ALA A 73 -12.92 -4.69 -5.01
C ALA A 73 -13.13 -3.32 -4.35
N PRO A 74 -12.22 -2.88 -3.49
CA PRO A 74 -12.30 -1.54 -2.92
C PRO A 74 -12.21 -0.47 -4.01
N THR A 75 -12.92 0.62 -3.82
CA THR A 75 -12.72 1.84 -4.60
C THR A 75 -11.32 2.41 -4.34
N ALA A 76 -10.88 3.36 -5.16
CA ALA A 76 -9.60 4.03 -4.95
C ALA A 76 -9.56 4.75 -3.59
N GLU A 77 -10.64 5.41 -3.22
CA GLU A 77 -10.81 6.10 -1.95
C GLU A 77 -10.73 5.14 -0.77
N GLU A 78 -11.42 4.02 -0.84
CA GLU A 78 -11.38 2.99 0.20
C GLU A 78 -10.01 2.35 0.30
N ALA A 79 -9.33 2.08 -0.82
CA ALA A 79 -7.98 1.53 -0.81
C ALA A 79 -6.97 2.47 -0.14
N ILE A 80 -7.07 3.78 -0.38
CA ILE A 80 -6.24 4.79 0.28
C ILE A 80 -6.61 4.89 1.77
N ALA A 81 -7.89 4.99 2.10
CA ALA A 81 -8.36 5.13 3.48
C ALA A 81 -8.02 3.91 4.36
N LYS A 82 -8.05 2.70 3.78
CA LYS A 82 -7.67 1.45 4.45
C LYS A 82 -6.15 1.21 4.51
N GLY A 83 -5.35 2.04 3.82
CA GLY A 83 -3.90 1.91 3.77
C GLY A 83 -3.40 0.77 2.87
N TYR A 84 -4.18 0.38 1.86
CA TYR A 84 -3.72 -0.55 0.82
C TYR A 84 -2.75 0.14 -0.14
N ALA A 85 -2.88 1.47 -0.29
CA ALA A 85 -1.93 2.34 -0.92
C ALA A 85 -1.65 3.55 -0.01
N LEU A 86 -0.39 3.99 0.04
CA LEU A 86 0.06 5.16 0.78
C LEU A 86 0.20 6.31 -0.19
N VAL A 87 -0.86 7.09 -0.34
CA VAL A 87 -0.99 8.10 -1.40
C VAL A 87 -1.39 9.44 -0.80
N GLY A 88 -0.71 10.51 -1.20
CA GLY A 88 -1.01 11.86 -0.73
C GLY A 88 0.21 12.73 -0.56
N THR A 89 0.07 13.78 0.23
CA THR A 89 1.18 14.65 0.67
C THR A 89 2.08 13.92 1.67
N VAL A 90 3.23 14.48 1.98
CA VAL A 90 4.14 13.97 3.02
C VAL A 90 3.39 13.74 4.34
N ASP A 91 2.57 14.70 4.76
CA ASP A 91 1.85 14.60 6.03
C ASP A 91 0.75 13.53 6.00
N THR A 92 0.03 13.40 4.89
CA THR A 92 -0.98 12.37 4.70
C THR A 92 -0.37 10.98 4.71
N VAL A 93 0.71 10.77 3.97
CA VAL A 93 1.39 9.47 3.89
C VAL A 93 2.05 9.11 5.24
N THR A 94 2.62 10.07 5.96
CA THR A 94 3.16 9.83 7.31
C THR A 94 2.07 9.31 8.25
N ARG A 95 0.92 10.01 8.34
CA ARG A 95 -0.21 9.56 9.17
C ARG A 95 -0.73 8.18 8.79
N SER A 96 -0.84 7.91 7.48
CA SER A 96 -1.30 6.63 6.96
C SER A 96 -0.34 5.49 7.31
N LEU A 97 0.97 5.72 7.20
CA LEU A 97 2.00 4.75 7.57
C LEU A 97 1.99 4.46 9.07
N GLU A 98 1.87 5.48 9.92
CA GLU A 98 1.74 5.30 11.37
C GLU A 98 0.47 4.51 11.75
N ALA A 99 -0.67 4.79 11.09
CA ALA A 99 -1.90 4.04 11.31
C ALA A 99 -1.74 2.58 10.89
N LEU A 100 -1.08 2.33 9.77
CA LEU A 100 -0.79 1.00 9.27
C LEU A 100 0.11 0.20 10.23
N LYS A 101 1.17 0.82 10.75
CA LYS A 101 2.07 0.21 11.75
C LYS A 101 1.33 -0.19 13.03
N ARG A 102 0.32 0.58 13.45
CA ARG A 102 -0.53 0.22 14.61
C ARG A 102 -1.44 -0.97 14.35
N LYS A 103 -1.94 -1.12 13.12
CA LYS A 103 -2.82 -2.24 12.73
C LYS A 103 -2.04 -3.54 12.50
N LEU A 104 -0.90 -3.44 11.84
CA LEU A 104 -0.08 -4.56 11.43
C LEU A 104 1.37 -4.30 11.87
N PRO A 105 1.81 -4.89 13.00
CA PRO A 105 3.14 -4.65 13.58
C PRO A 105 4.22 -5.38 12.79
N VAL A 106 4.44 -4.98 11.54
CA VAL A 106 5.44 -5.59 10.67
C VAL A 106 6.81 -4.96 10.87
N ASN A 107 7.86 -5.73 10.60
CA ASN A 107 9.24 -5.26 10.66
C ASN A 107 9.69 -4.59 9.34
N TRP A 108 9.03 -4.90 8.23
CA TRP A 108 9.48 -4.54 6.90
C TRP A 108 8.34 -3.95 6.07
N LEU A 109 8.64 -2.86 5.36
CA LEU A 109 7.76 -2.29 4.34
C LEU A 109 8.47 -2.34 3.00
N PHE A 110 7.86 -3.04 2.04
CA PHE A 110 8.26 -2.99 0.64
C PHE A 110 7.49 -1.87 -0.04
N ALA A 111 8.17 -0.77 -0.30
CA ALA A 111 7.62 0.37 -1.01
C ALA A 111 7.59 0.05 -2.51
N TRP A 112 6.40 -0.15 -3.06
CA TRP A 112 6.26 -0.25 -4.51
C TRP A 112 6.21 1.16 -5.09
N THR A 113 7.33 1.57 -5.66
CA THR A 113 7.52 2.93 -6.17
C THR A 113 7.46 3.01 -7.70
N HIS A 114 7.52 1.86 -8.38
CA HIS A 114 7.39 1.81 -9.83
C HIS A 114 5.92 1.69 -10.22
N ASN A 115 5.28 2.83 -10.42
CA ASN A 115 3.89 2.91 -10.82
C ASN A 115 3.80 3.26 -12.32
N THR A 116 3.21 2.36 -13.10
CA THR A 116 3.02 2.52 -14.54
C THR A 116 2.24 3.80 -14.83
N LEU A 117 2.55 4.48 -15.91
CA LEU A 117 1.99 5.78 -16.36
C LEU A 117 2.39 6.98 -15.50
N VAL A 118 2.97 6.82 -14.34
CA VAL A 118 3.46 7.96 -13.55
C VAL A 118 4.77 8.49 -14.20
N PRO A 119 4.86 9.78 -14.51
CA PRO A 119 6.08 10.36 -15.11
C PRO A 119 7.30 10.12 -14.22
N HIS A 120 8.43 9.76 -14.81
CA HIS A 120 9.66 9.41 -14.07
C HIS A 120 10.08 10.48 -13.05
N ALA A 121 10.00 11.75 -13.42
CA ALA A 121 10.33 12.84 -12.50
C ALA A 121 9.44 12.86 -11.24
N LYS A 122 8.16 12.54 -11.39
CA LYS A 122 7.20 12.43 -10.26
C LYS A 122 7.51 11.21 -9.39
N LEU A 123 7.88 10.09 -10.00
CA LEU A 123 8.31 8.90 -9.26
C LEU A 123 9.57 9.18 -8.43
N MET A 124 10.60 9.78 -9.04
CA MET A 124 11.83 10.13 -8.34
C MET A 124 11.57 11.11 -7.20
N ARG A 125 10.71 12.11 -7.42
CA ARG A 125 10.30 13.06 -6.38
C ARG A 125 9.55 12.36 -5.23
N SER A 126 8.65 11.45 -5.55
CA SER A 126 7.92 10.65 -4.55
C SER A 126 8.88 9.81 -3.69
N ILE A 127 9.85 9.13 -4.31
CA ILE A 127 10.87 8.34 -3.59
C ILE A 127 11.72 9.24 -2.69
N GLU A 128 12.17 10.38 -3.18
CA GLU A 128 12.93 11.36 -2.40
C GLU A 128 12.14 11.82 -1.17
N LEU A 129 10.88 12.24 -1.35
CA LEU A 129 10.02 12.68 -0.26
C LEU A 129 9.75 11.56 0.76
N PHE A 130 9.52 10.34 0.28
CA PHE A 130 9.32 9.19 1.16
C PHE A 130 10.55 8.93 2.04
N THR A 131 11.73 8.85 1.43
CA THR A 131 12.97 8.50 2.15
C THR A 131 13.47 9.62 3.05
N THR A 132 13.32 10.90 2.64
CA THR A 132 13.88 12.04 3.37
C THR A 132 12.90 12.73 4.33
N LYS A 133 11.59 12.59 4.12
CA LYS A 133 10.56 13.30 4.91
C LYS A 133 9.59 12.39 5.64
N VAL A 134 9.19 11.27 5.06
CA VAL A 134 8.22 10.35 5.67
C VAL A 134 8.91 9.38 6.62
N LEU A 135 9.89 8.61 6.14
CA LEU A 135 10.56 7.59 6.95
C LEU A 135 11.16 8.14 8.26
N PRO A 136 11.84 9.31 8.29
CA PRO A 136 12.38 9.84 9.53
C PRO A 136 11.32 10.23 10.57
N ARG A 137 10.07 10.48 10.14
CA ARG A 137 8.96 10.86 11.03
C ARG A 137 8.18 9.65 11.53
N ALA A 138 8.09 8.61 10.70
CA ALA A 138 7.30 7.40 10.97
C ALA A 138 8.14 6.23 11.53
N GLY A 139 9.43 6.46 11.73
CA GLY A 139 10.42 5.50 12.21
C GLY A 139 10.28 5.04 13.65
#